data_7a93cc9aa00d9ed32994522b2140e662
#
_entry.id   7a93cc9aa00d9ed32994522b2140e662
#
_cell.length_a   1.000
_cell.length_b   1.000
_cell.length_c   1.000
_cell.angle_alpha   90.00
_cell.angle_beta   90.00
_cell.angle_gamma   90.00
#
_symmetry.space_group_name_H-M   'P 1'
#
loop_
_entity.id
_entity.type
_entity.pdbx_description
1 polymer ?
#
loop_
_entity_poly.entity_id
_entity_poly.type
_entity_poly.pdbx_seq_one_letter_code
_entity_poly.pdbx_strand_id
1 'polypeptide(L)'
;MKTRSLHIVSVCAALVLGSAGSFAATNNSQLTYKVGEKTFAAHVETATSPTKGTVFIIHDWDGLTDYEKSRAKMLSDLGFDAIAIDLFGVDAKLESRDDYKRETGALYKNRTEFRARMSAAIDAGIKSGINREKIVIIGYCFGGAATLEAARAGFKADGFVSFHGGLKTPDGQDYGQTTAPVLLLHGSADPVSGMEDLASLINQLKDANVPHDAQIFGGARHSFTVQGSRDYDAQADQKSWDALQRFLARLD
;
A
#
# COMPACT_ATOMS: atom_id res chain seq x y z
N MET A 1 -52.21 -28.30 -67.56
CA MET A 1 -51.16 -28.80 -66.64
C MET A 1 -50.16 -27.70 -66.53
N LYS A 2 -50.09 -27.01 -65.34
CA LYS A 2 -49.11 -25.91 -65.08
C LYS A 2 -48.23 -26.41 -63.98
N THR A 3 -46.95 -26.66 -64.27
CA THR A 3 -45.91 -27.01 -63.36
C THR A 3 -45.42 -25.76 -62.66
N ARG A 4 -45.50 -25.73 -61.32
CA ARG A 4 -44.92 -24.68 -60.45
C ARG A 4 -43.51 -25.09 -60.02
N SER A 5 -42.51 -24.36 -60.45
CA SER A 5 -41.13 -24.44 -59.94
C SER A 5 -41.01 -23.82 -58.53
N LEU A 6 -40.52 -24.60 -57.62
CA LEU A 6 -40.24 -24.17 -56.26
C LEU A 6 -38.76 -23.66 -56.20
N HIS A 7 -38.58 -22.39 -55.92
CA HIS A 7 -37.21 -21.82 -55.68
C HIS A 7 -36.85 -21.94 -54.18
N ILE A 8 -35.87 -22.74 -53.92
CA ILE A 8 -35.30 -22.83 -52.58
C ILE A 8 -34.27 -21.72 -52.44
N VAL A 9 -34.55 -20.76 -51.56
CA VAL A 9 -33.58 -19.71 -51.18
C VAL A 9 -32.75 -20.26 -50.04
N SER A 10 -31.48 -20.52 -50.31
CA SER A 10 -30.49 -20.92 -49.31
C SER A 10 -29.97 -19.68 -48.58
N VAL A 11 -30.31 -19.53 -47.31
CA VAL A 11 -29.78 -18.48 -46.45
C VAL A 11 -28.47 -18.98 -45.84
N CYS A 12 -27.34 -18.50 -46.33
CA CYS A 12 -26.04 -18.69 -45.67
C CYS A 12 -25.94 -17.78 -44.46
N ALA A 13 -26.04 -18.35 -43.28
CA ALA A 13 -25.70 -17.65 -42.03
C ALA A 13 -24.16 -17.60 -41.89
N ALA A 14 -23.57 -16.42 -42.05
CA ALA A 14 -22.19 -16.20 -41.77
C ALA A 14 -21.99 -16.12 -40.25
N LEU A 15 -21.33 -17.13 -39.67
CA LEU A 15 -20.81 -17.06 -38.29
C LEU A 15 -19.66 -16.05 -38.26
N VAL A 16 -19.88 -14.92 -37.63
CA VAL A 16 -18.80 -14.00 -37.24
C VAL A 16 -18.16 -14.56 -35.96
N LEU A 17 -17.04 -15.25 -36.10
CA LEU A 17 -16.17 -15.60 -35.00
C LEU A 17 -15.47 -14.32 -34.52
N GLY A 18 -16.02 -13.72 -33.47
CA GLY A 18 -15.35 -12.65 -32.72
C GLY A 18 -14.10 -13.23 -32.10
N SER A 19 -12.94 -12.86 -32.62
CA SER A 19 -11.65 -13.09 -31.95
C SER A 19 -11.62 -12.27 -30.67
N ALA A 20 -11.81 -12.94 -29.53
CA ALA A 20 -11.44 -12.37 -28.23
C ALA A 20 -9.94 -12.14 -28.25
N GLY A 21 -9.54 -10.90 -28.46
CA GLY A 21 -8.16 -10.47 -28.31
C GLY A 21 -7.73 -10.73 -26.86
N SER A 22 -6.89 -11.75 -26.68
CA SER A 22 -6.18 -11.96 -25.42
C SER A 22 -5.25 -10.75 -25.26
N PHE A 23 -5.63 -9.80 -24.42
CA PHE A 23 -4.68 -8.80 -23.93
C PHE A 23 -3.64 -9.55 -23.14
N ALA A 24 -2.47 -9.77 -23.73
CA ALA A 24 -1.29 -10.17 -22.99
C ALA A 24 -1.05 -9.05 -21.97
N ALA A 25 -1.18 -9.38 -20.68
CA ALA A 25 -0.74 -8.51 -19.60
C ALA A 25 0.76 -8.27 -19.83
N THR A 26 1.13 -7.07 -20.24
CA THR A 26 2.52 -6.63 -20.20
C THR A 26 2.88 -6.59 -18.73
N ASN A 27 3.75 -7.51 -18.29
CA ASN A 27 4.37 -7.53 -16.97
C ASN A 27 5.23 -6.26 -16.81
N ASN A 28 4.59 -5.12 -16.65
CA ASN A 28 5.27 -3.88 -16.31
C ASN A 28 5.33 -3.84 -14.78
N SER A 29 6.39 -4.41 -14.20
CA SER A 29 6.63 -4.42 -12.77
C SER A 29 6.96 -3.02 -12.20
N GLN A 30 6.84 -1.97 -13.00
CA GLN A 30 7.15 -0.60 -12.63
C GLN A 30 6.06 0.36 -13.09
N LEU A 31 5.65 1.25 -12.17
CA LEU A 31 4.72 2.34 -12.42
C LEU A 31 5.43 3.67 -12.15
N THR A 32 5.34 4.62 -13.08
CA THR A 32 5.90 5.96 -12.90
C THR A 32 4.82 7.00 -12.70
N TYR A 33 5.11 7.99 -11.85
CA TYR A 33 4.21 9.13 -11.60
C TYR A 33 5.02 10.41 -11.32
N LYS A 34 4.34 11.55 -11.30
CA LYS A 34 4.97 12.86 -11.10
C LYS A 34 4.24 13.69 -10.05
N VAL A 35 5.01 14.48 -9.33
CA VAL A 35 4.52 15.59 -8.49
C VAL A 35 5.36 16.82 -8.89
N GLY A 36 4.73 17.81 -9.48
CA GLY A 36 5.46 18.89 -10.15
C GLY A 36 6.42 18.33 -11.20
N GLU A 37 7.66 18.78 -11.17
CA GLU A 37 8.72 18.31 -12.08
C GLU A 37 9.40 17.00 -11.63
N LYS A 38 9.15 16.57 -10.40
CA LYS A 38 9.80 15.38 -9.83
C LYS A 38 9.13 14.10 -10.28
N THR A 39 9.94 13.13 -10.73
CA THR A 39 9.49 11.79 -11.15
C THR A 39 9.73 10.77 -10.05
N PHE A 40 8.79 9.85 -9.91
CA PHE A 40 8.80 8.75 -8.94
C PHE A 40 8.54 7.43 -9.66
N ALA A 41 9.03 6.32 -9.08
CA ALA A 41 8.82 4.99 -9.64
C ALA A 41 8.38 4.01 -8.55
N ALA A 42 7.19 3.45 -8.70
CA ALA A 42 6.68 2.40 -7.84
C ALA A 42 6.96 1.02 -8.44
N HIS A 43 7.13 0.01 -7.59
CA HIS A 43 7.18 -1.39 -7.98
C HIS A 43 5.79 -2.02 -7.87
N VAL A 44 5.40 -2.81 -8.89
CA VAL A 44 4.07 -3.43 -8.99
C VAL A 44 4.21 -4.93 -9.04
N GLU A 45 3.48 -5.61 -8.17
CA GLU A 45 3.25 -7.06 -8.22
C GLU A 45 1.75 -7.32 -8.38
N THR A 46 1.38 -8.02 -9.43
CA THR A 46 -0.03 -8.36 -9.69
C THR A 46 -0.36 -9.76 -9.19
N ALA A 47 -1.49 -9.88 -8.54
CA ALA A 47 -2.03 -11.18 -8.15
C ALA A 47 -2.42 -12.00 -9.38
N THR A 48 -2.44 -13.32 -9.22
CA THR A 48 -3.15 -14.19 -10.16
C THR A 48 -4.66 -13.90 -10.03
N SER A 49 -5.32 -13.65 -11.17
CA SER A 49 -6.77 -13.32 -11.20
C SER A 49 -7.64 -14.45 -10.61
N PRO A 50 -8.75 -14.13 -9.92
CA PRO A 50 -9.23 -12.79 -9.57
C PRO A 50 -8.47 -12.21 -8.37
N THR A 51 -8.18 -10.90 -8.41
CA THR A 51 -7.54 -10.22 -7.28
C THR A 51 -8.55 -9.90 -6.16
N LYS A 52 -8.08 -9.96 -4.92
CA LYS A 52 -8.88 -9.65 -3.70
C LYS A 52 -8.91 -8.16 -3.37
N GLY A 53 -8.19 -7.33 -4.13
CA GLY A 53 -8.03 -5.90 -3.89
C GLY A 53 -6.59 -5.45 -4.09
N THR A 54 -6.28 -4.21 -3.74
CA THR A 54 -4.95 -3.61 -3.90
C THR A 54 -4.37 -3.13 -2.58
N VAL A 55 -3.11 -3.44 -2.35
CA VAL A 55 -2.35 -2.97 -1.18
C VAL A 55 -1.24 -2.02 -1.65
N PHE A 56 -1.28 -0.77 -1.21
CA PHE A 56 -0.19 0.18 -1.37
C PHE A 56 0.78 0.05 -0.20
N ILE A 57 2.07 -0.12 -0.50
CA ILE A 57 3.13 -0.27 0.49
C ILE A 57 3.99 0.97 0.49
N ILE A 58 4.13 1.63 1.63
CA ILE A 58 5.01 2.78 1.79
C ILE A 58 6.31 2.32 2.43
N HIS A 59 7.42 2.67 1.79
CA HIS A 59 8.76 2.19 2.13
C HIS A 59 9.28 2.71 3.48
N ASP A 60 10.32 2.07 3.99
CA ASP A 60 11.11 2.47 5.16
C ASP A 60 11.91 3.77 4.86
N TRP A 61 12.68 4.25 5.81
CA TRP A 61 13.40 5.52 5.71
C TRP A 61 14.51 5.56 4.65
N ASP A 62 14.97 4.40 4.18
CA ASP A 62 16.03 4.26 3.18
C ASP A 62 15.51 4.20 1.72
N GLY A 63 14.20 4.39 1.52
CA GLY A 63 13.58 4.43 0.21
C GLY A 63 13.03 3.07 -0.25
N LEU A 64 12.56 3.02 -1.49
CA LEU A 64 12.02 1.80 -2.08
C LEU A 64 13.15 0.82 -2.41
N THR A 65 13.28 -0.21 -1.59
CA THR A 65 14.33 -1.24 -1.68
C THR A 65 13.78 -2.62 -2.06
N ASP A 66 14.63 -3.63 -2.10
CA ASP A 66 14.20 -5.01 -2.32
C ASP A 66 13.35 -5.56 -1.16
N TYR A 67 13.40 -4.92 0.01
CA TYR A 67 12.55 -5.27 1.14
C TYR A 67 11.07 -5.05 0.79
N GLU A 68 10.68 -3.86 0.35
CA GLU A 68 9.29 -3.55 0.00
C GLU A 68 8.82 -4.33 -1.22
N LYS A 69 9.71 -4.57 -2.20
CA LYS A 69 9.41 -5.43 -3.36
C LYS A 69 9.12 -6.87 -2.92
N SER A 70 9.87 -7.40 -1.94
CA SER A 70 9.60 -8.72 -1.38
C SER A 70 8.25 -8.79 -0.67
N ARG A 71 7.88 -7.74 0.09
CA ARG A 71 6.55 -7.64 0.72
C ARG A 71 5.43 -7.52 -0.31
N ALA A 72 5.66 -6.80 -1.42
CA ALA A 72 4.72 -6.74 -2.54
C ALA A 72 4.51 -8.14 -3.15
N LYS A 73 5.60 -8.88 -3.37
CA LYS A 73 5.52 -10.27 -3.86
C LYS A 73 4.73 -11.16 -2.89
N MET A 74 4.98 -11.07 -1.58
CA MET A 74 4.24 -11.85 -0.59
C MET A 74 2.74 -11.54 -0.62
N LEU A 75 2.35 -10.28 -0.84
CA LEU A 75 0.94 -9.88 -0.97
C LEU A 75 0.33 -10.41 -2.29
N SER A 76 1.07 -10.38 -3.38
CA SER A 76 0.59 -10.94 -4.65
C SER A 76 0.36 -12.46 -4.56
N ASP A 77 1.18 -13.17 -3.81
CA ASP A 77 1.01 -14.60 -3.53
C ASP A 77 -0.22 -14.89 -2.64
N LEU A 78 -0.65 -13.90 -1.84
CA LEU A 78 -1.91 -13.96 -1.07
C LEU A 78 -3.15 -13.58 -1.90
N GLY A 79 -2.95 -13.13 -3.15
CA GLY A 79 -4.02 -12.79 -4.08
C GLY A 79 -4.41 -11.30 -4.09
N PHE A 80 -3.54 -10.40 -3.65
CA PHE A 80 -3.72 -8.96 -3.74
C PHE A 80 -2.80 -8.35 -4.81
N ASP A 81 -3.27 -7.38 -5.57
CA ASP A 81 -2.35 -6.50 -6.27
C ASP A 81 -1.57 -5.68 -5.24
N ALA A 82 -0.27 -5.53 -5.43
CA ALA A 82 0.57 -4.81 -4.49
C ALA A 82 1.42 -3.76 -5.21
N ILE A 83 1.41 -2.53 -4.70
CA ILE A 83 2.17 -1.41 -5.25
C ILE A 83 3.06 -0.83 -4.16
N ALA A 84 4.35 -1.10 -4.23
CA ALA A 84 5.33 -0.48 -3.36
C ALA A 84 5.72 0.89 -3.95
N ILE A 85 5.29 1.97 -3.29
CA ILE A 85 5.42 3.33 -3.79
C ILE A 85 6.74 3.96 -3.35
N ASP A 86 7.34 4.76 -4.24
CA ASP A 86 8.50 5.60 -3.93
C ASP A 86 8.02 7.00 -3.51
N LEU A 87 8.52 7.52 -2.39
CA LEU A 87 8.21 8.87 -1.93
C LEU A 87 9.40 9.83 -2.04
N PHE A 88 10.59 9.35 -2.43
CA PHE A 88 11.79 10.19 -2.51
C PHE A 88 12.09 10.64 -3.93
N GLY A 89 11.73 9.86 -4.95
CA GLY A 89 11.91 10.15 -6.37
C GLY A 89 13.14 9.50 -6.97
N VAL A 90 13.08 9.24 -8.28
CA VAL A 90 14.10 8.48 -9.02
C VAL A 90 15.48 9.11 -9.00
N ASP A 91 15.57 10.43 -8.77
CA ASP A 91 16.82 11.18 -8.71
C ASP A 91 17.34 11.35 -7.26
N ALA A 92 16.65 10.76 -6.28
CA ALA A 92 17.06 10.87 -4.87
C ALA A 92 18.39 10.12 -4.64
N LYS A 93 19.37 10.83 -4.07
CA LYS A 93 20.62 10.19 -3.63
C LYS A 93 20.39 9.57 -2.27
N LEU A 94 20.47 8.23 -2.21
CA LEU A 94 20.20 7.41 -1.02
C LEU A 94 21.42 6.53 -0.73
N GLU A 95 22.57 7.17 -0.48
CA GLU A 95 23.85 6.48 -0.29
C GLU A 95 24.28 6.42 1.19
N SER A 96 23.64 7.22 2.05
CA SER A 96 24.02 7.37 3.44
C SER A 96 22.82 7.61 4.36
N ARG A 97 23.04 7.37 5.67
CA ARG A 97 22.03 7.69 6.69
C ARG A 97 21.64 9.17 6.73
N ASP A 98 22.54 10.06 6.33
CA ASP A 98 22.25 11.51 6.29
C ASP A 98 21.37 11.84 5.08
N ASP A 99 21.51 11.13 3.96
CA ASP A 99 20.59 11.22 2.82
C ASP A 99 19.19 10.79 3.22
N TYR A 100 19.05 9.64 3.90
CA TYR A 100 17.76 9.13 4.37
C TYR A 100 17.07 10.12 5.33
N LYS A 101 17.81 10.69 6.27
CA LYS A 101 17.30 11.72 7.19
C LYS A 101 16.91 13.00 6.47
N ARG A 102 17.65 13.39 5.43
CA ARG A 102 17.34 14.56 4.62
C ARG A 102 16.00 14.38 3.91
N GLU A 103 15.80 13.24 3.22
CA GLU A 103 14.57 12.98 2.47
C GLU A 103 13.36 12.83 3.41
N THR A 104 13.45 12.01 4.44
CA THR A 104 12.36 11.85 5.43
C THR A 104 12.07 13.16 6.15
N GLY A 105 13.10 13.89 6.58
CA GLY A 105 12.97 15.17 7.27
C GLY A 105 12.34 16.26 6.41
N ALA A 106 12.62 16.29 5.11
CA ALA A 106 11.99 17.21 4.17
C ALA A 106 10.47 16.97 4.08
N LEU A 107 10.05 15.71 4.00
CA LEU A 107 8.63 15.34 3.96
C LEU A 107 7.91 15.60 5.28
N TYR A 108 8.55 15.31 6.40
CA TYR A 108 7.99 15.65 7.73
C TYR A 108 7.80 17.15 7.93
N LYS A 109 8.64 17.99 7.35
CA LYS A 109 8.52 19.46 7.42
C LYS A 109 7.50 20.01 6.43
N ASN A 110 7.27 19.34 5.29
CA ASN A 110 6.33 19.75 4.26
C ASN A 110 5.22 18.70 4.09
N ARG A 111 4.21 18.73 4.96
CA ARG A 111 3.10 17.79 4.96
C ARG A 111 2.24 17.86 3.69
N THR A 112 2.14 19.01 3.08
CA THR A 112 1.43 19.17 1.79
C THR A 112 2.10 18.37 0.70
N GLU A 113 3.41 18.50 0.54
CA GLU A 113 4.21 17.71 -0.41
C GLU A 113 4.15 16.21 -0.08
N PHE A 114 4.25 15.86 1.21
CA PHE A 114 4.17 14.48 1.67
C PHE A 114 2.86 13.82 1.21
N ARG A 115 1.74 14.47 1.45
CA ARG A 115 0.41 14.01 1.04
C ARG A 115 0.27 13.98 -0.49
N ALA A 116 0.80 14.99 -1.19
CA ALA A 116 0.75 15.06 -2.65
C ALA A 116 1.47 13.87 -3.30
N ARG A 117 2.64 13.46 -2.77
CA ARG A 117 3.38 12.30 -3.29
C ARG A 117 2.63 10.99 -3.07
N MET A 118 2.04 10.78 -1.90
CA MET A 118 1.21 9.61 -1.63
C MET A 118 -0.04 9.57 -2.53
N SER A 119 -0.74 10.72 -2.66
CA SER A 119 -1.92 10.82 -3.51
C SER A 119 -1.59 10.53 -4.98
N ALA A 120 -0.51 11.11 -5.50
CA ALA A 120 -0.09 10.89 -6.88
C ALA A 120 0.26 9.42 -7.17
N ALA A 121 0.90 8.74 -6.20
CA ALA A 121 1.19 7.31 -6.32
C ALA A 121 -0.09 6.45 -6.36
N ILE A 122 -1.03 6.72 -5.47
CA ILE A 122 -2.33 6.02 -5.41
C ILE A 122 -3.12 6.28 -6.69
N ASP A 123 -3.21 7.52 -7.13
CA ASP A 123 -3.90 7.91 -8.37
C ASP A 123 -3.29 7.24 -9.60
N ALA A 124 -1.96 7.13 -9.67
CA ALA A 124 -1.27 6.43 -10.74
C ALA A 124 -1.58 4.92 -10.72
N GLY A 125 -1.55 4.31 -9.54
CA GLY A 125 -1.97 2.92 -9.36
C GLY A 125 -3.40 2.71 -9.84
N ILE A 126 -4.33 3.53 -9.40
CA ILE A 126 -5.73 3.48 -9.82
C ILE A 126 -5.88 3.62 -11.35
N LYS A 127 -5.12 4.51 -11.97
CA LYS A 127 -5.14 4.71 -13.43
C LYS A 127 -4.51 3.55 -14.20
N SER A 128 -3.63 2.79 -13.61
CA SER A 128 -3.02 1.61 -14.25
C SER A 128 -3.96 0.41 -14.40
N GLY A 129 -5.16 0.48 -13.82
CA GLY A 129 -6.19 -0.55 -13.97
C GLY A 129 -6.20 -1.60 -12.85
N ILE A 130 -5.58 -1.31 -11.71
CA ILE A 130 -5.66 -2.18 -10.51
C ILE A 130 -7.10 -2.31 -9.99
N ASN A 131 -7.35 -3.34 -9.21
CA ASN A 131 -8.63 -3.53 -8.54
C ASN A 131 -8.87 -2.42 -7.50
N ARG A 132 -10.03 -1.74 -7.61
CA ARG A 132 -10.44 -0.60 -6.77
C ARG A 132 -11.47 -0.96 -5.71
N GLU A 133 -11.96 -2.19 -5.71
CA GLU A 133 -13.02 -2.60 -4.79
C GLU A 133 -12.56 -2.61 -3.35
N LYS A 134 -11.26 -2.85 -3.14
CA LYS A 134 -10.62 -2.81 -1.84
C LYS A 134 -9.23 -2.20 -1.96
N ILE A 135 -8.99 -1.10 -1.27
CA ILE A 135 -7.68 -0.41 -1.22
C ILE A 135 -7.21 -0.36 0.23
N VAL A 136 -6.04 -0.91 0.49
CA VAL A 136 -5.40 -0.84 1.81
C VAL A 136 -4.04 -0.15 1.69
N ILE A 137 -3.73 0.74 2.63
CA ILE A 137 -2.44 1.43 2.69
C ILE A 137 -1.67 0.87 3.89
N ILE A 138 -0.49 0.33 3.64
CA ILE A 138 0.41 -0.15 4.68
C ILE A 138 1.77 0.53 4.58
N GLY A 139 2.54 0.54 5.66
CA GLY A 139 3.90 1.08 5.61
C GLY A 139 4.75 0.66 6.78
N TYR A 140 6.05 0.74 6.57
CA TYR A 140 7.09 0.28 7.48
C TYR A 140 7.92 1.46 7.97
N CYS A 141 8.17 1.58 9.26
CA CYS A 141 8.97 2.65 9.88
C CYS A 141 8.48 4.06 9.46
N PHE A 142 9.25 4.78 8.64
CA PHE A 142 8.83 6.03 8.00
C PHE A 142 7.50 5.85 7.24
N GLY A 143 7.37 4.76 6.48
CA GLY A 143 6.13 4.42 5.78
C GLY A 143 4.95 4.14 6.72
N GLY A 144 5.20 3.59 7.91
CA GLY A 144 4.18 3.44 8.94
C GLY A 144 3.66 4.79 9.44
N ALA A 145 4.55 5.76 9.64
CA ALA A 145 4.16 7.13 9.96
C ALA A 145 3.44 7.82 8.78
N ALA A 146 3.85 7.54 7.53
CA ALA A 146 3.19 8.04 6.32
C ALA A 146 1.77 7.47 6.18
N THR A 147 1.58 6.19 6.49
CA THR A 147 0.25 5.55 6.53
C THR A 147 -0.68 6.25 7.52
N LEU A 148 -0.18 6.58 8.71
CA LEU A 148 -0.94 7.37 9.70
C LEU A 148 -1.21 8.81 9.22
N GLU A 149 -0.26 9.42 8.49
CA GLU A 149 -0.47 10.73 7.85
C GLU A 149 -1.58 10.67 6.78
N ALA A 150 -1.61 9.59 5.97
CA ALA A 150 -2.67 9.37 4.98
C ALA A 150 -4.03 9.21 5.65
N ALA A 151 -4.10 8.47 6.77
CA ALA A 151 -5.32 8.31 7.56
C ALA A 151 -5.83 9.65 8.09
N ARG A 152 -4.97 10.46 8.73
CA ARG A 152 -5.32 11.81 9.22
C ARG A 152 -5.74 12.76 8.10
N ALA A 153 -5.16 12.62 6.92
CA ALA A 153 -5.53 13.41 5.75
C ALA A 153 -6.84 12.98 5.08
N GLY A 154 -7.51 11.94 5.56
CA GLY A 154 -8.77 11.44 5.03
C GLY A 154 -8.63 10.76 3.66
N PHE A 155 -7.50 10.11 3.38
CA PHE A 155 -7.31 9.33 2.16
C PHE A 155 -8.37 8.23 2.07
N LYS A 156 -8.87 8.02 0.86
CA LYS A 156 -9.88 6.98 0.60
C LYS A 156 -9.18 5.61 0.53
N ALA A 157 -9.38 4.84 1.57
CA ALA A 157 -8.91 3.47 1.70
C ALA A 157 -9.89 2.69 2.58
N ASP A 158 -9.83 1.37 2.50
CA ASP A 158 -10.63 0.44 3.29
C ASP A 158 -9.89 0.02 4.57
N GLY A 159 -8.60 0.35 4.68
CA GLY A 159 -7.81 0.11 5.88
C GLY A 159 -6.42 0.73 5.83
N PHE A 160 -5.87 0.98 7.02
CA PHE A 160 -4.52 1.51 7.21
C PHE A 160 -3.74 0.62 8.18
N VAL A 161 -2.50 0.25 7.83
CA VAL A 161 -1.66 -0.60 8.70
C VAL A 161 -0.28 0.00 8.87
N SER A 162 0.09 0.28 10.10
CA SER A 162 1.42 0.80 10.46
C SER A 162 2.27 -0.28 11.11
N PHE A 163 3.37 -0.67 10.47
CA PHE A 163 4.40 -1.55 11.02
C PHE A 163 5.52 -0.71 11.63
N HIS A 164 5.75 -0.86 12.91
CA HIS A 164 6.78 -0.14 13.67
C HIS A 164 6.97 1.32 13.24
N GLY A 165 5.86 2.01 12.94
CA GLY A 165 5.87 3.40 12.50
C GLY A 165 6.14 4.39 13.63
N GLY A 166 6.53 5.61 13.27
CA GLY A 166 6.49 6.74 14.18
C GLY A 166 5.06 7.10 14.51
N LEU A 167 4.65 6.96 15.78
CA LEU A 167 3.25 7.01 16.21
C LEU A 167 2.81 8.41 16.66
N LYS A 168 3.76 9.32 16.88
CA LYS A 168 3.46 10.66 17.37
C LYS A 168 2.64 11.45 16.34
N THR A 169 1.48 11.92 16.75
CA THR A 169 0.65 12.82 15.94
C THR A 169 1.25 14.22 15.91
N PRO A 170 1.48 14.83 14.74
CA PRO A 170 1.95 16.21 14.64
C PRO A 170 0.96 17.21 15.24
N ASP A 171 1.48 18.33 15.76
CA ASP A 171 0.65 19.39 16.31
C ASP A 171 -0.36 19.92 15.27
N GLY A 172 -1.61 20.12 15.68
CA GLY A 172 -2.69 20.59 14.84
C GLY A 172 -3.30 19.54 13.89
N GLN A 173 -2.90 18.27 14.02
CA GLN A 173 -3.54 17.16 13.31
C GLN A 173 -4.30 16.25 14.28
N ASP A 174 -5.34 15.60 13.77
CA ASP A 174 -6.14 14.60 14.47
C ASP A 174 -6.64 13.51 13.50
N TYR A 175 -7.42 12.57 14.01
CA TYR A 175 -7.99 11.46 13.23
C TYR A 175 -9.46 11.67 12.84
N GLY A 176 -10.01 12.88 12.95
CA GLY A 176 -11.41 13.17 12.63
C GLY A 176 -11.80 12.97 11.17
N GLN A 177 -10.81 12.95 10.25
CA GLN A 177 -11.03 12.66 8.83
C GLN A 177 -10.81 11.19 8.47
N THR A 178 -10.38 10.35 9.41
CA THR A 178 -10.11 8.93 9.16
C THR A 178 -11.41 8.14 9.07
N THR A 179 -11.67 7.51 7.92
CA THR A 179 -12.94 6.82 7.64
C THR A 179 -12.83 5.30 7.62
N ALA A 180 -11.63 4.75 7.77
CA ALA A 180 -11.36 3.32 7.69
C ALA A 180 -10.60 2.81 8.93
N PRO A 181 -10.66 1.51 9.25
CA PRO A 181 -9.97 0.94 10.40
C PRO A 181 -8.45 1.06 10.31
N VAL A 182 -7.82 1.21 11.47
CA VAL A 182 -6.37 1.31 11.63
C VAL A 182 -5.83 0.12 12.40
N LEU A 183 -4.81 -0.57 11.87
CA LEU A 183 -4.05 -1.61 12.57
C LEU A 183 -2.65 -1.10 12.91
N LEU A 184 -2.28 -1.22 14.19
CA LEU A 184 -0.96 -0.84 14.70
C LEU A 184 -0.18 -2.10 15.08
N LEU A 185 0.97 -2.31 14.46
CA LEU A 185 1.87 -3.46 14.69
C LEU A 185 3.19 -2.94 15.26
N HIS A 186 3.38 -3.06 16.59
CA HIS A 186 4.40 -2.29 17.29
C HIS A 186 5.23 -3.12 18.25
N GLY A 187 6.54 -2.83 18.33
CA GLY A 187 7.47 -3.46 19.25
C GLY A 187 7.50 -2.74 20.61
N SER A 188 7.39 -3.47 21.73
CA SER A 188 7.38 -2.85 23.06
C SER A 188 8.71 -2.23 23.48
N ALA A 189 9.82 -2.58 22.82
CA ALA A 189 11.15 -2.02 23.06
C ALA A 189 11.61 -1.06 21.94
N ASP A 190 10.68 -0.51 21.19
CA ASP A 190 10.95 0.44 20.11
C ASP A 190 11.56 1.75 20.68
N PRO A 191 12.81 2.09 20.32
CA PRO A 191 13.47 3.31 20.84
C PRO A 191 13.10 4.57 20.04
N VAL A 192 12.40 4.45 18.92
CA VAL A 192 12.01 5.56 18.03
C VAL A 192 10.65 6.11 18.42
N SER A 193 9.72 5.20 18.74
CA SER A 193 8.37 5.53 19.18
C SER A 193 8.00 4.60 20.33
N GLY A 194 7.91 5.14 21.52
CA GLY A 194 7.72 4.34 22.74
C GLY A 194 6.26 3.96 22.98
N MET A 195 6.04 3.17 24.04
CA MET A 195 4.71 2.73 24.43
C MET A 195 3.78 3.89 24.83
N GLU A 196 4.33 5.03 25.27
CA GLU A 196 3.56 6.24 25.57
C GLU A 196 2.96 6.85 24.30
N ASP A 197 3.73 6.88 23.18
CA ASP A 197 3.24 7.34 21.88
C ASP A 197 2.12 6.41 21.38
N LEU A 198 2.26 5.08 21.56
CA LEU A 198 1.24 4.11 21.20
C LEU A 198 -0.05 4.33 22.01
N ALA A 199 0.06 4.50 23.32
CA ALA A 199 -1.09 4.75 24.18
C ALA A 199 -1.81 6.07 23.82
N SER A 200 -1.02 7.11 23.53
CA SER A 200 -1.54 8.39 23.07
C SER A 200 -2.32 8.25 21.75
N LEU A 201 -1.74 7.55 20.78
CA LEU A 201 -2.37 7.32 19.48
C LEU A 201 -3.67 6.51 19.60
N ILE A 202 -3.69 5.43 20.40
CA ILE A 202 -4.89 4.64 20.67
C ILE A 202 -6.01 5.52 21.26
N ASN A 203 -5.67 6.39 22.20
CA ASN A 203 -6.65 7.30 22.77
C ASN A 203 -7.21 8.28 21.71
N GLN A 204 -6.36 8.82 20.84
CA GLN A 204 -6.80 9.72 19.76
C GLN A 204 -7.72 8.99 18.76
N LEU A 205 -7.40 7.77 18.37
CA LEU A 205 -8.26 6.96 17.49
C LEU A 205 -9.59 6.65 18.14
N LYS A 206 -9.59 6.29 19.44
CA LYS A 206 -10.83 6.06 20.23
C LYS A 206 -11.67 7.33 20.28
N ASP A 207 -11.08 8.47 20.60
CA ASP A 207 -11.80 9.74 20.75
C ASP A 207 -12.38 10.24 19.41
N ALA A 208 -11.72 9.91 18.29
CA ALA A 208 -12.20 10.14 16.92
C ALA A 208 -13.21 9.09 16.43
N ASN A 209 -13.55 8.08 17.25
CA ASN A 209 -14.42 6.95 16.89
C ASN A 209 -13.89 6.16 15.66
N VAL A 210 -12.58 6.09 15.45
CA VAL A 210 -11.97 5.30 14.40
C VAL A 210 -11.85 3.85 14.88
N PRO A 211 -12.38 2.85 14.15
CA PRO A 211 -12.13 1.45 14.44
C PRO A 211 -10.63 1.17 14.40
N HIS A 212 -10.09 0.56 15.43
CA HIS A 212 -8.65 0.28 15.47
C HIS A 212 -8.34 -0.99 16.26
N ASP A 213 -7.19 -1.57 15.95
CA ASP A 213 -6.59 -2.70 16.65
C ASP A 213 -5.09 -2.45 16.81
N ALA A 214 -4.50 -2.98 17.88
CA ALA A 214 -3.07 -2.86 18.13
C ALA A 214 -2.50 -4.19 18.60
N GLN A 215 -1.43 -4.65 17.96
CA GLN A 215 -0.68 -5.80 18.40
C GLN A 215 0.72 -5.39 18.83
N ILE A 216 1.06 -5.73 20.09
CA ILE A 216 2.33 -5.38 20.70
C ILE A 216 3.21 -6.63 20.75
N PHE A 217 4.43 -6.52 20.23
CA PHE A 217 5.43 -7.59 20.23
C PHE A 217 6.42 -7.33 21.36
N GLY A 218 6.37 -8.20 22.40
CA GLY A 218 7.19 -8.05 23.60
C GLY A 218 8.67 -8.14 23.31
N GLY A 219 9.44 -7.09 23.67
CA GLY A 219 10.87 -7.03 23.45
C GLY A 219 11.32 -6.68 22.04
N ALA A 220 10.43 -6.73 21.04
CA ALA A 220 10.77 -6.32 19.68
C ALA A 220 11.10 -4.83 19.61
N ARG A 221 12.11 -4.51 18.80
CA ARG A 221 12.61 -3.15 18.61
C ARG A 221 12.07 -2.54 17.30
N HIS A 222 12.53 -1.32 16.98
CA HIS A 222 12.21 -0.69 15.68
C HIS A 222 12.74 -1.56 14.53
N SER A 223 12.07 -1.57 13.37
CA SER A 223 12.46 -2.35 12.19
C SER A 223 12.53 -3.88 12.43
N PHE A 224 11.72 -4.41 13.36
CA PHE A 224 11.70 -5.85 13.67
C PHE A 224 11.28 -6.73 12.48
N THR A 225 10.71 -6.16 11.43
CA THR A 225 10.31 -6.89 10.21
C THR A 225 11.39 -6.91 9.13
N VAL A 226 12.46 -6.10 9.27
CA VAL A 226 13.49 -5.93 8.23
C VAL A 226 14.58 -6.97 8.40
N GLN A 227 14.52 -8.02 7.60
CA GLN A 227 15.50 -9.10 7.62
C GLN A 227 16.91 -8.56 7.32
N GLY A 228 17.88 -8.96 8.13
CA GLY A 228 19.26 -8.48 8.04
C GLY A 228 19.53 -7.18 8.82
N SER A 229 18.50 -6.50 9.33
CA SER A 229 18.69 -5.42 10.28
C SER A 229 19.16 -5.96 11.64
N ARG A 230 19.85 -5.10 12.43
CA ARG A 230 20.25 -5.44 13.81
C ARG A 230 19.05 -5.74 14.71
N ASP A 231 17.92 -5.12 14.41
CA ASP A 231 16.72 -5.14 15.25
C ASP A 231 15.66 -6.15 14.71
N TYR A 232 16.03 -7.00 13.73
CA TYR A 232 15.15 -8.04 13.18
C TYR A 232 14.75 -9.06 14.24
N ASP A 233 13.45 -9.33 14.32
CA ASP A 233 12.88 -10.37 15.18
C ASP A 233 11.93 -11.25 14.33
N ALA A 234 12.40 -12.44 14.01
CA ALA A 234 11.67 -13.37 13.14
C ALA A 234 10.28 -13.75 13.67
N GLN A 235 10.13 -13.83 15.01
CA GLN A 235 8.84 -14.17 15.62
C GLN A 235 7.86 -12.99 15.56
N ALA A 236 8.35 -11.77 15.83
CA ALA A 236 7.55 -10.56 15.73
C ALA A 236 7.18 -10.27 14.26
N ASP A 237 8.11 -10.47 13.32
CA ASP A 237 7.85 -10.34 11.89
C ASP A 237 6.73 -11.29 11.45
N GLN A 238 6.85 -12.59 11.72
CA GLN A 238 5.83 -13.58 11.35
C GLN A 238 4.47 -13.26 11.97
N LYS A 239 4.42 -12.96 13.28
CA LYS A 239 3.16 -12.63 13.96
C LYS A 239 2.52 -11.35 13.43
N SER A 240 3.33 -10.34 13.05
CA SER A 240 2.83 -9.12 12.46
C SER A 240 2.26 -9.35 11.05
N TRP A 241 2.90 -10.21 10.27
CA TRP A 241 2.41 -10.63 8.97
C TRP A 241 1.08 -11.40 9.08
N ASP A 242 0.97 -12.32 10.04
CA ASP A 242 -0.28 -13.03 10.32
C ASP A 242 -1.40 -12.07 10.76
N ALA A 243 -1.06 -11.02 11.53
CA ALA A 243 -2.01 -9.99 11.92
C ALA A 243 -2.50 -9.16 10.72
N LEU A 244 -1.60 -8.80 9.79
CA LEU A 244 -1.97 -8.17 8.52
C LEU A 244 -2.93 -9.05 7.72
N GLN A 245 -2.64 -10.34 7.57
CA GLN A 245 -3.50 -11.25 6.81
C GLN A 245 -4.91 -11.34 7.43
N ARG A 246 -5.01 -11.43 8.76
CA ARG A 246 -6.30 -11.41 9.45
C ARG A 246 -7.04 -10.09 9.29
N PHE A 247 -6.31 -8.97 9.28
CA PHE A 247 -6.88 -7.65 9.02
C PHE A 247 -7.47 -7.56 7.62
N LEU A 248 -6.69 -7.94 6.59
CA LEU A 248 -7.12 -7.95 5.19
C LEU A 248 -8.36 -8.83 4.97
N ALA A 249 -8.42 -9.99 5.62
CA ALA A 249 -9.56 -10.91 5.52
C ALA A 249 -10.85 -10.39 6.19
N ARG A 250 -10.75 -9.45 7.14
CA ARG A 250 -11.91 -8.84 7.81
C ARG A 250 -12.50 -7.63 7.07
N LEU A 251 -11.81 -7.14 6.05
CA LEU A 251 -12.28 -6.04 5.21
C LEU A 251 -13.19 -6.52 4.07
N ASP A 252 -13.52 -7.81 4.03
CA ASP A 252 -14.43 -8.44 3.06
C ASP A 252 -15.90 -8.12 3.33
#